data_1d54063735a031b79d4472c26539d66a
#
_entry.id   1d54063735a031b79d4472c26539d66a
#
_cell.length_a   1.000
_cell.length_b   1.000
_cell.length_c   1.000
_cell.angle_alpha   90.00
_cell.angle_beta   90.00
_cell.angle_gamma   90.00
#
_symmetry.space_group_name_H-M   'P 1'
#
loop_
_entity.id
_entity.type
_entity.pdbx_description
1 polymer ?
#
loop_
_entity_poly.entity_id
_entity_poly.type
_entity_poly.pdbx_seq_one_letter_code
_entity_poly.pdbx_strand_id
1 'polypeptide(L)'
;ELPEYIAPGPAADLYGSIQKKAEFYEVCEKFGIPYPDSKILTAPVDAAELTEDKLGFAYPIIVKPSSSVDYWKHPFDTMKKVYTAATPAEAAEIVKTIYASGYPDRMVLQKMVPGGDDHMRVLTAFSDENGKVRAMCLGHTMVEEHTPHGLGNHAAIVSEDTTSLPLVENIRKMLEACRYTGFSNFDIKYSGTPGDYRVFEINLRQGRSNYYVTATGMNIAKLVGEKG
;
A
#
# COMPACT_ATOMS: atom_id res chain seq x y z
N GLU A 1 31.56 10.35 19.16
CA GLU A 1 30.25 10.82 18.65
C GLU A 1 30.05 10.16 17.30
N LEU A 2 28.98 9.37 17.12
CA LEU A 2 28.59 8.88 15.81
C LEU A 2 28.07 10.09 15.01
N PRO A 3 28.47 10.25 13.74
CA PRO A 3 27.89 11.30 12.92
C PRO A 3 26.36 11.14 12.89
N GLU A 4 25.62 12.22 12.97
CA GLU A 4 24.17 12.21 12.87
C GLU A 4 23.78 11.50 11.56
N TYR A 5 23.36 10.25 11.69
CA TYR A 5 22.83 9.49 10.56
C TYR A 5 21.37 9.92 10.36
N ILE A 6 21.17 10.86 9.47
CA ILE A 6 19.83 11.20 9.01
C ILE A 6 19.46 10.15 7.96
N ALA A 7 18.61 9.20 8.33
CA ALA A 7 18.05 8.27 7.37
C ALA A 7 17.32 9.08 6.26
N PRO A 8 17.63 8.83 4.98
CA PRO A 8 16.93 9.52 3.91
C PRO A 8 15.44 9.18 3.97
N GLY A 9 14.61 10.18 4.01
CA GLY A 9 13.15 10.06 4.06
C GLY A 9 12.48 11.29 3.45
N PRO A 10 11.20 11.18 3.11
CA PRO A 10 10.43 12.28 2.53
C PRO A 10 10.25 13.43 3.52
N ALA A 11 9.94 14.61 3.00
CA ALA A 11 9.52 15.74 3.82
C ALA A 11 8.28 15.39 4.65
N ALA A 12 8.18 15.94 5.86
CA ALA A 12 7.14 15.55 6.84
C ALA A 12 5.71 15.80 6.35
N ASP A 13 5.49 16.83 5.55
CA ASP A 13 4.20 17.14 4.91
C ASP A 13 3.79 16.08 3.88
N LEU A 14 4.73 15.65 3.06
CA LEU A 14 4.51 14.56 2.09
C LEU A 14 4.26 13.24 2.80
N TYR A 15 5.00 12.95 3.87
CA TYR A 15 4.79 11.74 4.69
C TYR A 15 3.35 11.66 5.18
N GLY A 16 2.84 12.76 5.77
CA GLY A 16 1.47 12.81 6.29
C GLY A 16 0.39 12.64 5.20
N SER A 17 0.66 13.09 3.98
CA SER A 17 -0.34 13.09 2.89
C SER A 17 -0.46 11.77 2.16
N ILE A 18 0.62 10.99 1.97
CA ILE A 18 0.56 9.74 1.18
C ILE A 18 0.61 8.46 2.02
N GLN A 19 0.78 8.57 3.34
CA GLN A 19 0.76 7.42 4.25
C GLN A 19 -0.65 6.85 4.45
N LYS A 20 -1.68 7.70 4.36
CA LYS A 20 -3.06 7.31 4.50
C LYS A 20 -3.60 6.80 3.16
N LYS A 21 -4.33 5.68 3.19
CA LYS A 21 -4.78 5.00 1.97
C LYS A 21 -5.69 5.85 1.09
N ALA A 22 -6.58 6.64 1.72
CA ALA A 22 -7.52 7.48 0.98
C ALA A 22 -6.78 8.59 0.21
N GLU A 23 -5.85 9.29 0.85
CA GLU A 23 -5.03 10.32 0.22
C GLU A 23 -4.09 9.74 -0.84
N PHE A 24 -3.52 8.56 -0.57
CA PHE A 24 -2.68 7.85 -1.53
C PHE A 24 -3.45 7.51 -2.81
N TYR A 25 -4.72 7.12 -2.71
CA TYR A 25 -5.55 6.83 -3.90
C TYR A 25 -5.86 8.08 -4.72
N GLU A 26 -6.03 9.23 -4.09
CA GLU A 26 -6.13 10.52 -4.80
C GLU A 26 -4.86 10.84 -5.60
N VAL A 27 -3.69 10.53 -5.03
CA VAL A 27 -2.40 10.66 -5.73
C VAL A 27 -2.28 9.62 -6.86
N CYS A 28 -2.69 8.38 -6.63
CA CYS A 28 -2.71 7.33 -7.65
C CYS A 28 -3.53 7.76 -8.87
N GLU A 29 -4.71 8.32 -8.65
CA GLU A 29 -5.59 8.81 -9.72
C GLU A 29 -4.90 9.90 -10.56
N LYS A 30 -4.28 10.88 -9.90
CA LYS A 30 -3.54 11.96 -10.56
C LYS A 30 -2.41 11.47 -11.47
N PHE A 31 -1.74 10.38 -11.11
CA PHE A 31 -0.59 9.85 -11.86
C PHE A 31 -0.94 8.62 -12.73
N GLY A 32 -2.21 8.24 -12.80
CA GLY A 32 -2.66 7.06 -13.55
C GLY A 32 -2.10 5.74 -13.00
N ILE A 33 -1.87 5.67 -11.68
CA ILE A 33 -1.45 4.45 -10.97
C ILE A 33 -2.71 3.64 -10.66
N PRO A 34 -2.87 2.42 -11.22
CA PRO A 34 -4.04 1.60 -10.96
C PRO A 34 -4.11 1.17 -9.49
N TYR A 35 -5.25 1.35 -8.87
CA TYR A 35 -5.58 0.83 -7.55
C TYR A 35 -6.94 0.14 -7.59
N PRO A 36 -7.29 -0.72 -6.61
CA PRO A 36 -8.60 -1.38 -6.62
C PRO A 36 -9.74 -0.37 -6.48
N ASP A 37 -10.84 -0.60 -7.22
CA ASP A 37 -12.05 0.23 -7.10
C ASP A 37 -12.41 0.38 -5.62
N SER A 38 -12.60 1.61 -5.16
CA SER A 38 -12.73 1.91 -3.74
C SER A 38 -13.77 2.98 -3.47
N LYS A 39 -14.51 2.83 -2.36
CA LYS A 39 -15.41 3.83 -1.78
C LYS A 39 -14.83 4.30 -0.46
N ILE A 40 -14.67 5.60 -0.32
CA ILE A 40 -14.19 6.22 0.91
C ILE A 40 -15.37 6.71 1.74
N LEU A 41 -15.40 6.33 3.03
CA LEU A 41 -16.40 6.79 3.98
C LEU A 41 -15.76 7.68 5.05
N THR A 42 -16.44 8.74 5.42
CA THR A 42 -16.03 9.69 6.48
C THR A 42 -16.85 9.54 7.76
N ALA A 43 -17.90 8.71 7.72
CA ALA A 43 -18.81 8.42 8.82
C ALA A 43 -19.46 7.05 8.63
N PRO A 44 -20.10 6.48 9.67
CA PRO A 44 -20.96 5.31 9.53
C PRO A 44 -22.10 5.59 8.56
N VAL A 45 -22.48 4.59 7.79
CA VAL A 45 -23.61 4.64 6.86
C VAL A 45 -24.48 3.39 7.01
N ASP A 46 -25.73 3.48 6.60
CA ASP A 46 -26.63 2.32 6.59
C ASP A 46 -26.31 1.35 5.45
N ALA A 47 -26.68 0.08 5.61
CA ALA A 47 -26.49 -0.95 4.61
C ALA A 47 -27.09 -0.59 3.23
N ALA A 48 -28.18 0.18 3.21
CA ALA A 48 -28.81 0.67 2.00
C ALA A 48 -27.93 1.63 1.17
N GLU A 49 -26.90 2.22 1.79
CA GLU A 49 -25.91 3.06 1.11
C GLU A 49 -24.70 2.27 0.57
N LEU A 50 -24.63 0.97 0.88
CA LEU A 50 -23.52 0.08 0.54
C LEU A 50 -23.93 -1.03 -0.45
N THR A 51 -25.03 -0.86 -1.18
CA THR A 51 -25.40 -1.81 -2.25
C THR A 51 -24.37 -1.82 -3.38
N GLU A 52 -24.27 -2.92 -4.12
CA GLU A 52 -23.33 -3.05 -5.25
C GLU A 52 -23.46 -1.91 -6.26
N ASP A 53 -24.67 -1.51 -6.57
CA ASP A 53 -24.94 -0.37 -7.48
C ASP A 53 -24.36 0.95 -6.96
N LYS A 54 -24.39 1.17 -5.65
CA LYS A 54 -23.84 2.40 -5.03
C LYS A 54 -22.33 2.34 -4.83
N LEU A 55 -21.78 1.15 -4.66
CA LEU A 55 -20.35 0.94 -4.57
C LEU A 55 -19.68 0.94 -5.95
N GLY A 56 -20.37 0.44 -6.99
CA GLY A 56 -19.82 0.20 -8.32
C GLY A 56 -19.03 -1.09 -8.45
N PHE A 57 -19.07 -1.97 -7.44
CA PHE A 57 -18.41 -3.28 -7.44
C PHE A 57 -19.15 -4.27 -6.55
N ALA A 58 -18.98 -5.57 -6.87
CA ALA A 58 -19.67 -6.68 -6.23
C ALA A 58 -19.05 -7.10 -4.88
N TYR A 59 -19.86 -7.75 -4.05
CA TYR A 59 -19.43 -8.46 -2.85
C TYR A 59 -18.81 -9.83 -3.21
N PRO A 60 -17.89 -10.41 -2.34
CA PRO A 60 -17.41 -9.85 -1.10
C PRO A 60 -16.44 -8.68 -1.31
N ILE A 61 -16.39 -7.76 -0.35
CA ILE A 61 -15.53 -6.59 -0.38
C ILE A 61 -14.54 -6.57 0.78
N ILE A 62 -13.48 -5.78 0.64
CA ILE A 62 -12.55 -5.48 1.72
C ILE A 62 -12.98 -4.18 2.42
N VAL A 63 -12.96 -4.21 3.75
CA VAL A 63 -13.18 -3.03 4.61
C VAL A 63 -11.95 -2.84 5.47
N LYS A 64 -11.35 -1.65 5.40
CA LYS A 64 -10.11 -1.33 6.14
C LYS A 64 -10.04 0.15 6.53
N PRO A 65 -9.34 0.51 7.65
CA PRO A 65 -9.10 1.89 8.01
C PRO A 65 -8.12 2.55 7.02
N SER A 66 -8.30 3.84 6.74
CA SER A 66 -7.37 4.64 5.93
C SER A 66 -6.05 4.86 6.67
N SER A 67 -6.10 5.32 7.92
CA SER A 67 -4.95 5.49 8.80
C SER A 67 -4.75 4.27 9.70
N SER A 68 -3.73 3.47 9.42
CA SER A 68 -3.36 2.36 10.32
C SER A 68 -2.84 2.87 11.67
N VAL A 69 -2.11 3.99 11.69
CA VAL A 69 -1.56 4.59 12.91
C VAL A 69 -2.67 5.00 13.88
N ASP A 70 -3.69 5.68 13.39
CA ASP A 70 -4.80 6.12 14.24
C ASP A 70 -5.71 4.94 14.62
N TYR A 71 -5.85 3.96 13.74
CA TYR A 71 -6.64 2.78 14.00
C TYR A 71 -6.12 1.98 15.21
N TRP A 72 -4.82 1.74 15.31
CA TRP A 72 -4.21 1.00 16.43
C TRP A 72 -4.27 1.74 17.78
N LYS A 73 -4.58 3.04 17.79
CA LYS A 73 -4.80 3.80 19.02
C LYS A 73 -6.19 3.59 19.63
N HIS A 74 -7.12 2.98 18.88
CA HIS A 74 -8.52 2.78 19.28
C HIS A 74 -8.88 1.28 19.27
N PRO A 75 -8.28 0.47 20.18
CA PRO A 75 -8.46 -0.98 20.19
C PRO A 75 -9.88 -1.39 20.63
N PHE A 76 -10.36 -2.52 20.09
CA PHE A 76 -11.60 -3.18 20.47
C PHE A 76 -11.48 -4.69 20.24
N ASP A 77 -12.33 -5.51 20.89
CA ASP A 77 -12.17 -6.97 21.01
C ASP A 77 -12.08 -7.72 19.67
N THR A 78 -12.83 -7.27 18.65
CA THR A 78 -12.87 -7.92 17.32
C THR A 78 -11.97 -7.26 16.29
N MET A 79 -11.00 -6.48 16.76
CA MET A 79 -10.12 -5.69 15.90
C MET A 79 -9.28 -6.55 14.96
N LYS A 80 -9.32 -6.22 13.65
CA LYS A 80 -8.50 -6.82 12.60
C LYS A 80 -7.88 -5.75 11.73
N LYS A 81 -6.72 -6.02 11.14
CA LYS A 81 -6.06 -5.11 10.18
C LYS A 81 -6.92 -4.90 8.93
N VAL A 82 -7.62 -5.94 8.49
CA VAL A 82 -8.44 -5.98 7.27
C VAL A 82 -9.66 -6.87 7.54
N TYR A 83 -10.81 -6.44 7.08
CA TYR A 83 -12.06 -7.19 7.15
C TYR A 83 -12.54 -7.55 5.75
N THR A 84 -13.20 -8.70 5.64
CA THR A 84 -13.98 -9.07 4.46
C THR A 84 -15.45 -9.02 4.84
N ALA A 85 -16.26 -8.35 4.03
CA ALA A 85 -17.71 -8.32 4.17
C ALA A 85 -18.34 -9.02 2.96
N ALA A 86 -19.25 -9.95 3.21
CA ALA A 86 -19.96 -10.67 2.17
C ALA A 86 -21.28 -9.99 1.76
N THR A 87 -21.76 -9.05 2.59
CA THR A 87 -23.03 -8.35 2.38
C THR A 87 -22.94 -6.87 2.77
N PRO A 88 -23.85 -6.01 2.25
CA PRO A 88 -23.98 -4.62 2.69
C PRO A 88 -24.18 -4.49 4.20
N ALA A 89 -24.95 -5.38 4.81
CA ALA A 89 -25.23 -5.37 6.25
C ALA A 89 -23.96 -5.63 7.08
N GLU A 90 -23.16 -6.63 6.69
CA GLU A 90 -21.86 -6.89 7.32
C GLU A 90 -20.89 -5.72 7.18
N ALA A 91 -20.82 -5.12 6.00
CA ALA A 91 -19.96 -3.95 5.76
C ALA A 91 -20.36 -2.78 6.64
N ALA A 92 -21.65 -2.47 6.74
CA ALA A 92 -22.17 -1.40 7.60
C ALA A 92 -21.87 -1.65 9.08
N GLU A 93 -22.03 -2.89 9.56
CA GLU A 93 -21.75 -3.25 10.96
C GLU A 93 -20.26 -3.13 11.30
N ILE A 94 -19.37 -3.59 10.39
CA ILE A 94 -17.92 -3.40 10.55
C ILE A 94 -17.55 -1.93 10.65
N VAL A 95 -18.05 -1.10 9.73
CA VAL A 95 -17.81 0.35 9.70
C VAL A 95 -18.30 1.00 10.98
N LYS A 96 -19.52 0.68 11.41
CA LYS A 96 -20.12 1.19 12.64
C LYS A 96 -19.31 0.80 13.88
N THR A 97 -18.88 -0.45 13.98
CA THR A 97 -18.05 -0.94 15.10
C THR A 97 -16.72 -0.19 15.17
N ILE A 98 -16.06 0.03 14.05
CA ILE A 98 -14.79 0.75 14.00
C ILE A 98 -14.98 2.21 14.44
N TYR A 99 -15.99 2.91 13.94
CA TYR A 99 -16.24 4.29 14.36
C TYR A 99 -16.69 4.39 15.83
N ALA A 100 -17.42 3.39 16.34
CA ALA A 100 -17.83 3.34 17.75
C ALA A 100 -16.63 3.18 18.71
N SER A 101 -15.50 2.64 18.24
CA SER A 101 -14.25 2.61 19.03
C SER A 101 -13.58 3.99 19.21
N GLY A 102 -14.10 5.02 18.52
CA GLY A 102 -13.50 6.36 18.52
C GLY A 102 -12.48 6.59 17.40
N TYR A 103 -12.37 5.68 16.42
CA TYR A 103 -11.50 5.89 15.26
C TYR A 103 -11.87 7.17 14.50
N PRO A 104 -10.92 8.13 14.33
CA PRO A 104 -11.25 9.49 13.88
C PRO A 104 -11.13 9.72 12.37
N ASP A 105 -10.64 8.74 11.61
CA ASP A 105 -10.28 8.92 10.20
C ASP A 105 -11.23 8.14 9.27
N ARG A 106 -10.96 8.19 7.98
CA ARG A 106 -11.78 7.61 6.91
C ARG A 106 -11.68 6.08 6.86
N MET A 107 -12.73 5.45 6.38
CA MET A 107 -12.76 4.02 6.05
C MET A 107 -12.68 3.82 4.54
N VAL A 108 -12.01 2.77 4.12
CA VAL A 108 -11.87 2.35 2.73
C VAL A 108 -12.65 1.05 2.54
N LEU A 109 -13.70 1.09 1.73
CA LEU A 109 -14.37 -0.09 1.20
C LEU A 109 -13.81 -0.35 -0.19
N GLN A 110 -13.36 -1.56 -0.45
CA GLN A 110 -12.56 -1.84 -1.63
C GLN A 110 -12.97 -3.15 -2.29
N LYS A 111 -13.05 -3.12 -3.61
CA LYS A 111 -13.22 -4.32 -4.43
C LYS A 111 -12.11 -5.32 -4.14
N MET A 112 -12.48 -6.56 -3.91
CA MET A 112 -11.51 -7.64 -3.72
C MET A 112 -10.79 -7.94 -5.03
N VAL A 113 -9.46 -7.87 -5.02
CA VAL A 113 -8.62 -8.32 -6.14
C VAL A 113 -8.40 -9.82 -5.98
N PRO A 114 -8.73 -10.65 -6.98
CA PRO A 114 -8.61 -12.10 -6.90
C PRO A 114 -7.16 -12.57 -6.76
N GLY A 115 -6.98 -13.85 -6.42
CA GLY A 115 -5.68 -14.52 -6.29
C GLY A 115 -5.18 -14.61 -4.85
N GLY A 116 -4.27 -15.55 -4.60
CA GLY A 116 -3.58 -15.79 -3.34
C GLY A 116 -2.28 -15.00 -3.22
N ASP A 117 -1.35 -15.54 -2.42
CA ASP A 117 -0.03 -14.95 -2.16
C ASP A 117 0.79 -14.81 -3.44
N ASP A 118 0.70 -15.78 -4.33
CA ASP A 118 1.36 -15.82 -5.63
C ASP A 118 0.93 -14.68 -6.58
N HIS A 119 -0.17 -13.99 -6.26
CA HIS A 119 -0.60 -12.78 -6.97
C HIS A 119 -0.01 -11.50 -6.34
N MET A 120 0.57 -11.58 -5.15
CA MET A 120 1.18 -10.42 -4.50
C MET A 120 2.50 -10.03 -5.15
N ARG A 121 2.72 -8.73 -5.22
CA ARG A 121 3.94 -8.09 -5.71
C ARG A 121 4.37 -7.01 -4.74
N VAL A 122 5.65 -6.77 -4.68
CA VAL A 122 6.22 -5.63 -3.98
C VAL A 122 7.15 -4.86 -4.93
N LEU A 123 6.92 -3.56 -5.08
CA LEU A 123 7.83 -2.71 -5.81
C LEU A 123 8.66 -1.92 -4.80
N THR A 124 9.96 -2.19 -4.74
CA THR A 124 10.90 -1.38 -3.98
C THR A 124 11.48 -0.30 -4.88
N ALA A 125 11.45 0.95 -4.43
CA ALA A 125 12.12 2.07 -5.08
C ALA A 125 13.04 2.80 -4.11
N PHE A 126 14.09 3.42 -4.66
CA PHE A 126 14.99 4.33 -3.97
C PHE A 126 15.13 5.61 -4.77
N SER A 127 14.91 6.75 -4.10
CA SER A 127 15.13 8.09 -4.64
C SER A 127 16.28 8.77 -3.89
N ASP A 128 17.12 9.48 -4.64
CA ASP A 128 18.24 10.22 -4.07
C ASP A 128 17.81 11.53 -3.35
N GLU A 129 18.75 12.27 -2.84
CA GLU A 129 18.54 13.53 -2.13
C GLU A 129 17.92 14.64 -3.00
N ASN A 130 18.01 14.53 -4.33
CA ASN A 130 17.41 15.44 -5.28
C ASN A 130 15.98 15.00 -5.68
N GLY A 131 15.48 13.90 -5.12
CA GLY A 131 14.18 13.32 -5.44
C GLY A 131 14.17 12.56 -6.78
N LYS A 132 15.36 12.18 -7.30
CA LYS A 132 15.49 11.39 -8.53
C LYS A 132 15.47 9.91 -8.20
N VAL A 133 14.61 9.14 -8.85
CA VAL A 133 14.54 7.69 -8.67
C VAL A 133 15.77 7.03 -9.29
N ARG A 134 16.58 6.36 -8.46
CA ARG A 134 17.83 5.70 -8.83
C ARG A 134 17.69 4.19 -8.97
N ALA A 135 16.70 3.61 -8.30
CA ALA A 135 16.47 2.19 -8.31
C ALA A 135 14.98 1.88 -8.25
N MET A 136 14.55 0.89 -9.01
CA MET A 136 13.23 0.27 -8.90
C MET A 136 13.36 -1.22 -9.18
N CYS A 137 12.77 -2.05 -8.34
CA CYS A 137 12.76 -3.49 -8.50
C CYS A 137 11.39 -4.05 -8.11
N LEU A 138 10.75 -4.76 -9.02
CA LEU A 138 9.51 -5.48 -8.75
C LEU A 138 9.84 -6.89 -8.27
N GLY A 139 9.26 -7.27 -7.16
CA GLY A 139 9.34 -8.62 -6.61
C GLY A 139 8.00 -9.33 -6.71
N HIS A 140 8.03 -10.57 -7.18
CA HIS A 140 6.93 -11.52 -7.10
C HIS A 140 6.99 -12.24 -5.77
N THR A 141 5.97 -12.09 -4.95
CA THR A 141 5.85 -12.82 -3.69
C THR A 141 5.46 -14.26 -3.95
N MET A 142 6.30 -15.17 -3.54
CA MET A 142 6.02 -16.61 -3.65
C MET A 142 5.27 -17.15 -2.44
N VAL A 143 5.56 -16.57 -1.26
CA VAL A 143 4.97 -16.96 0.02
C VAL A 143 4.88 -15.73 0.92
N GLU A 144 3.71 -15.52 1.55
CA GLU A 144 3.51 -14.58 2.65
C GLU A 144 3.60 -15.26 4.02
N GLU A 145 3.82 -14.47 5.05
CA GLU A 145 3.78 -14.92 6.43
C GLU A 145 2.33 -14.92 6.93
N HIS A 146 1.80 -16.09 7.31
CA HIS A 146 0.42 -16.26 7.76
C HIS A 146 0.25 -16.27 9.29
N THR A 147 1.25 -15.76 10.03
CA THR A 147 1.09 -15.58 11.49
C THR A 147 0.22 -14.37 11.80
N PRO A 148 -0.47 -14.33 12.97
CA PRO A 148 -1.35 -13.20 13.32
C PRO A 148 -0.68 -11.82 13.27
N HIS A 149 0.63 -11.76 13.56
CA HIS A 149 1.42 -10.52 13.53
C HIS A 149 2.22 -10.34 12.24
N GLY A 150 2.35 -11.38 11.44
CA GLY A 150 3.15 -11.41 10.21
C GLY A 150 2.34 -11.25 8.93
N LEU A 151 1.02 -11.28 9.00
CA LEU A 151 0.14 -11.22 7.83
C LEU A 151 0.44 -9.99 6.96
N GLY A 152 0.73 -10.25 5.67
CA GLY A 152 1.13 -9.23 4.70
C GLY A 152 2.64 -8.96 4.67
N ASN A 153 3.48 -9.76 5.38
CA ASN A 153 4.92 -9.75 5.19
C ASN A 153 5.32 -10.82 4.16
N HIS A 154 6.16 -10.44 3.22
CA HIS A 154 6.65 -11.36 2.20
C HIS A 154 7.80 -12.20 2.75
N ALA A 155 7.64 -13.52 2.77
CA ALA A 155 8.63 -14.48 3.27
C ALA A 155 9.60 -14.94 2.17
N ALA A 156 9.12 -15.09 0.92
CA ALA A 156 9.93 -15.43 -0.24
C ALA A 156 9.54 -14.56 -1.43
N ILE A 157 10.52 -13.92 -2.07
CA ILE A 157 10.34 -13.01 -3.20
C ILE A 157 11.33 -13.38 -4.31
N VAL A 158 10.84 -13.39 -5.56
CA VAL A 158 11.65 -13.50 -6.77
C VAL A 158 11.50 -12.21 -7.57
N SER A 159 12.59 -11.67 -8.10
CA SER A 159 12.53 -10.47 -8.94
C SER A 159 11.82 -10.75 -10.26
N GLU A 160 10.99 -9.80 -10.70
CA GLU A 160 10.33 -9.79 -12.01
C GLU A 160 10.90 -8.69 -12.91
N ASP A 161 10.78 -8.88 -14.23
CA ASP A 161 11.14 -7.85 -15.20
C ASP A 161 10.13 -6.69 -15.16
N THR A 162 10.64 -5.48 -15.03
CA THR A 162 9.86 -4.25 -14.92
C THR A 162 9.86 -3.40 -16.18
N THR A 163 10.65 -3.75 -17.19
CA THR A 163 10.99 -2.86 -18.32
C THR A 163 9.79 -2.46 -19.18
N SER A 164 8.69 -3.20 -19.13
CA SER A 164 7.50 -2.97 -19.95
C SER A 164 6.24 -2.61 -19.18
N LEU A 165 6.31 -2.40 -17.86
CA LEU A 165 5.12 -2.13 -17.05
C LEU A 165 4.85 -0.62 -16.92
N PRO A 166 3.75 -0.10 -17.50
CA PRO A 166 3.36 1.31 -17.35
C PRO A 166 3.20 1.73 -15.88
N LEU A 167 2.78 0.80 -15.02
CA LEU A 167 2.68 1.02 -13.57
C LEU A 167 3.99 1.51 -12.98
N VAL A 168 5.13 0.88 -13.31
CA VAL A 168 6.44 1.22 -12.76
C VAL A 168 6.85 2.63 -13.16
N GLU A 169 6.60 3.00 -14.42
CA GLU A 169 6.88 4.33 -14.93
C GLU A 169 5.98 5.40 -14.29
N ASN A 170 4.70 5.09 -14.07
CA ASN A 170 3.77 6.01 -13.40
C ASN A 170 4.16 6.23 -11.93
N ILE A 171 4.60 5.19 -11.23
CA ILE A 171 5.14 5.30 -9.87
C ILE A 171 6.43 6.12 -9.87
N ARG A 172 7.33 5.93 -10.83
CA ARG A 172 8.54 6.76 -10.97
C ARG A 172 8.18 8.25 -11.11
N LYS A 173 7.28 8.58 -12.03
CA LYS A 173 6.81 9.95 -12.24
C LYS A 173 6.20 10.56 -10.99
N MET A 174 5.40 9.79 -10.26
CA MET A 174 4.82 10.21 -8.98
C MET A 174 5.90 10.55 -7.96
N LEU A 175 6.85 9.63 -7.72
CA LEU A 175 7.93 9.83 -6.74
C LEU A 175 8.78 11.05 -7.07
N GLU A 176 9.15 11.22 -8.35
CA GLU A 176 9.95 12.37 -8.82
C GLU A 176 9.16 13.68 -8.74
N ALA A 177 7.88 13.71 -9.12
CA ALA A 177 7.03 14.89 -9.01
C ALA A 177 6.81 15.33 -7.56
N CYS A 178 6.70 14.36 -6.64
CA CYS A 178 6.63 14.61 -5.20
C CYS A 178 8.00 14.95 -4.58
N ARG A 179 9.09 14.88 -5.34
CA ARG A 179 10.48 15.01 -4.84
C ARG A 179 10.73 14.06 -3.64
N TYR A 180 10.18 12.85 -3.73
CA TYR A 180 10.36 11.83 -2.69
C TYR A 180 11.84 11.49 -2.54
N THR A 181 12.31 11.30 -1.30
CA THR A 181 13.68 10.89 -1.00
C THR A 181 13.71 9.64 -0.14
N GLY A 182 14.69 8.76 -0.36
CA GLY A 182 14.83 7.52 0.38
C GLY A 182 14.09 6.33 -0.22
N PHE A 183 13.87 5.31 0.61
CA PHE A 183 13.18 4.09 0.20
C PHE A 183 11.67 4.21 0.26
N SER A 184 11.01 3.65 -0.73
CA SER A 184 9.57 3.36 -0.71
C SER A 184 9.28 1.94 -1.17
N ASN A 185 8.23 1.32 -0.62
CA ASN A 185 7.75 0.02 -1.01
C ASN A 185 6.26 0.09 -1.28
N PHE A 186 5.84 -0.44 -2.42
CA PHE A 186 4.44 -0.48 -2.84
C PHE A 186 3.94 -1.91 -2.75
N ASP A 187 2.86 -2.11 -2.03
CA ASP A 187 2.17 -3.38 -2.00
C ASP A 187 1.19 -3.43 -3.18
N ILE A 188 1.40 -4.40 -4.07
CA ILE A 188 0.73 -4.52 -5.36
C ILE A 188 0.11 -5.91 -5.46
N LYS A 189 -1.02 -6.04 -6.13
CA LYS A 189 -1.61 -7.32 -6.48
C LYS A 189 -1.87 -7.42 -7.98
N TYR A 190 -1.46 -8.51 -8.57
CA TYR A 190 -1.78 -8.90 -9.93
C TYR A 190 -3.19 -9.51 -9.95
N SER A 191 -4.05 -9.07 -10.87
CA SER A 191 -5.44 -9.55 -10.93
C SER A 191 -5.63 -10.92 -11.58
N GLY A 192 -4.58 -11.46 -12.20
CA GLY A 192 -4.65 -12.63 -13.08
C GLY A 192 -4.80 -12.26 -14.56
N THR A 193 -5.03 -10.99 -14.89
CA THR A 193 -5.12 -10.49 -16.26
C THR A 193 -3.79 -9.82 -16.65
N PRO A 194 -3.16 -10.17 -17.78
CA PRO A 194 -1.90 -9.57 -18.20
C PRO A 194 -1.94 -8.04 -18.18
N GLY A 195 -0.98 -7.43 -17.49
CA GLY A 195 -0.87 -5.97 -17.33
C GLY A 195 -1.76 -5.35 -16.26
N ASP A 196 -2.69 -6.10 -15.66
CA ASP A 196 -3.59 -5.57 -14.62
C ASP A 196 -3.02 -5.79 -13.21
N TYR A 197 -2.32 -4.77 -12.72
CA TYR A 197 -1.74 -4.68 -11.38
C TYR A 197 -2.46 -3.58 -10.61
N ARG A 198 -2.74 -3.81 -9.31
CA ARG A 198 -3.43 -2.87 -8.43
C ARG A 198 -2.58 -2.55 -7.21
N VAL A 199 -2.27 -1.28 -7.01
CA VAL A 199 -1.49 -0.82 -5.85
C VAL A 199 -2.40 -0.63 -4.64
N PHE A 200 -2.05 -1.22 -3.51
CA PHE A 200 -2.84 -1.13 -2.28
C PHE A 200 -2.39 -0.02 -1.35
N GLU A 201 -1.08 0.13 -1.19
CA GLU A 201 -0.50 1.14 -0.32
C GLU A 201 0.97 1.40 -0.66
N ILE A 202 1.48 2.52 -0.16
CA ILE A 202 2.89 2.84 -0.14
C ILE A 202 3.41 2.80 1.30
N ASN A 203 4.53 2.15 1.52
CA ASN A 203 5.29 2.17 2.75
C ASN A 203 6.51 3.09 2.58
N LEU A 204 6.55 4.21 3.31
CA LEU A 204 7.56 5.27 3.19
C LEU A 204 8.85 4.92 3.94
N ARG A 205 9.38 3.76 3.69
CA ARG A 205 10.56 3.21 4.36
C ARG A 205 11.14 2.05 3.57
N GLN A 206 12.36 1.65 3.93
CA GLN A 206 12.93 0.38 3.46
C GLN A 206 12.04 -0.79 3.95
N GLY A 207 11.73 -1.72 3.06
CA GLY A 207 11.01 -2.94 3.38
C GLY A 207 11.89 -3.94 4.15
N ARG A 208 11.25 -4.75 5.00
CA ARG A 208 11.94 -5.82 5.73
C ARG A 208 12.53 -6.88 4.79
N SER A 209 11.88 -7.15 3.68
CA SER A 209 12.20 -8.22 2.74
C SER A 209 12.98 -7.74 1.50
N ASN A 210 13.67 -6.59 1.55
CA ASN A 210 14.29 -5.95 0.38
C ASN A 210 15.58 -6.64 -0.12
N TYR A 211 16.01 -7.76 0.47
CA TYR A 211 17.19 -8.48 0.00
C TYR A 211 17.09 -8.94 -1.46
N TYR A 212 15.90 -9.21 -1.96
CA TYR A 212 15.67 -9.57 -3.36
C TYR A 212 16.23 -8.52 -4.34
N VAL A 213 16.20 -7.23 -3.97
CA VAL A 213 16.80 -6.15 -4.75
C VAL A 213 18.32 -6.32 -4.83
N THR A 214 18.96 -6.66 -3.71
CA THR A 214 20.40 -6.92 -3.69
C THR A 214 20.76 -8.15 -4.51
N ALA A 215 19.91 -9.18 -4.53
CA ALA A 215 20.10 -10.39 -5.31
C ALA A 215 20.10 -10.14 -6.85
N THR A 216 19.51 -9.03 -7.32
CA THR A 216 19.60 -8.61 -8.74
C THR A 216 20.93 -7.94 -9.10
N GLY A 217 21.87 -7.81 -8.16
CA GLY A 217 23.14 -7.10 -8.32
C GLY A 217 23.11 -5.64 -7.85
N MET A 218 21.95 -5.11 -7.47
CA MET A 218 21.79 -3.75 -6.98
C MET A 218 21.96 -3.70 -5.45
N ASN A 219 23.13 -3.36 -4.97
CA ASN A 219 23.39 -3.29 -3.53
C ASN A 219 22.68 -2.09 -2.88
N ILE A 220 21.59 -2.36 -2.15
CA ILE A 220 20.78 -1.32 -1.49
C ILE A 220 21.55 -0.53 -0.42
N ALA A 221 22.56 -1.13 0.24
CA ALA A 221 23.37 -0.41 1.21
C ALA A 221 24.28 0.65 0.53
N LYS A 222 24.75 0.38 -0.68
CA LYS A 222 25.50 1.36 -1.47
C LYS A 222 24.63 2.56 -1.88
N LEU A 223 23.35 2.34 -2.22
CA LEU A 223 22.42 3.42 -2.57
C LEU A 223 22.27 4.47 -1.45
N VAL A 224 22.41 4.04 -0.20
CA VAL A 224 22.35 4.94 0.97
C VAL A 224 23.71 5.57 1.28
N GLY A 225 24.81 4.82 1.07
CA GLY A 225 26.18 5.24 1.43
C GLY A 225 26.87 6.09 0.38
N GLU A 226 26.56 5.89 -0.87
CA GLU A 226 27.09 6.70 -1.98
C GLU A 226 26.22 7.95 -2.11
N LYS A 227 26.58 9.02 -1.36
CA LYS A 227 26.09 10.36 -1.66
C LYS A 227 26.60 10.69 -3.07
N GLY A 228 25.68 10.79 -4.00
CA GLY A 228 25.95 11.02 -5.42
C GLY A 228 26.72 12.30 -5.69
#